data_a523d0859866f91d0da9cdd4b778f671
#
_entry.id   a523d0859866f91d0da9cdd4b778f671
#
_cell.length_a   1.000
_cell.length_b   1.000
_cell.length_c   1.000
_cell.angle_alpha   90.00
_cell.angle_beta   90.00
_cell.angle_gamma   90.00
#
_symmetry.space_group_name_H-M   'P 1'
#
loop_
_entity.id
_entity.type
_entity.pdbx_description
1 polymer ?
#
loop_
_entity_poly.entity_id
_entity_poly.type
_entity_poly.pdbx_seq_one_letter_code
_entity_poly.pdbx_strand_id
1 'polypeptide(L)'
;ASLYTLQGVDFECVPLKIITDDAEYLDNGTMDALGMAQTLRTYKGKTSTSCPNVSDWLAAYEGADEVYAITITGTLSGSYNAAQLAAEEYQQENPGKRVFVLDSLSTGPEQRLLAEHLRDLLAEGREFDEVCEEMLRYHKHTHLLFSLESLANLARNGRVKPAVAAMARMLGIRVIGQASEAGELDVLCKTRGEH
;
A
#
# COMPACT_ATOMS: atom_id res chain seq x y z
N ALA A 1 1.69 -6.30 -4.47
CA ALA A 1 1.97 -5.20 -5.42
C ALA A 1 3.08 -5.58 -6.38
N SER A 2 4.18 -6.13 -5.90
CA SER A 2 5.38 -6.46 -6.69
C SER A 2 5.20 -7.43 -7.87
N LEU A 3 4.12 -8.18 -7.91
CA LEU A 3 3.76 -9.06 -9.04
C LEU A 3 2.82 -8.38 -10.06
N TYR A 4 2.45 -7.13 -9.81
CA TYR A 4 1.57 -6.39 -10.68
C TYR A 4 2.37 -5.57 -11.68
N THR A 5 1.99 -5.66 -12.93
CA THR A 5 2.53 -4.85 -14.03
C THR A 5 1.40 -4.09 -14.69
N LEU A 6 1.64 -2.85 -15.06
CA LEU A 6 0.68 -1.99 -15.72
C LEU A 6 1.18 -1.70 -17.15
N GLN A 7 0.48 -2.23 -18.15
CA GLN A 7 0.88 -2.02 -19.55
C GLN A 7 0.42 -0.67 -20.08
N GLY A 8 1.20 -0.08 -20.98
CA GLY A 8 0.85 1.17 -21.67
C GLY A 8 1.28 2.45 -20.95
N VAL A 9 1.90 2.33 -19.79
CA VAL A 9 2.51 3.43 -19.03
C VAL A 9 3.88 2.99 -18.50
N ASP A 10 4.74 3.94 -18.23
CA ASP A 10 5.96 3.68 -17.46
C ASP A 10 5.55 3.46 -16.00
N PHE A 11 5.75 2.23 -15.50
CA PHE A 11 5.25 1.80 -14.21
C PHE A 11 6.36 1.19 -13.37
N GLU A 12 6.55 1.75 -12.20
CA GLU A 12 7.50 1.26 -11.21
C GLU A 12 6.81 0.96 -9.87
N CYS A 13 7.28 -0.09 -9.21
CA CYS A 13 6.82 -0.48 -7.88
C CYS A 13 7.91 -0.22 -6.85
N VAL A 14 7.71 0.76 -5.98
CA VAL A 14 8.65 1.06 -4.89
C VAL A 14 8.43 0.08 -3.74
N PRO A 15 9.38 -0.84 -3.48
CA PRO A 15 9.12 -2.00 -2.65
C PRO A 15 9.19 -1.71 -1.16
N LEU A 16 8.29 -2.31 -0.39
CA LEU A 16 8.46 -2.44 1.06
C LEU A 16 9.38 -3.62 1.41
N LYS A 17 9.87 -3.64 2.64
CA LYS A 17 10.65 -4.74 3.19
C LYS A 17 9.89 -5.46 4.28
N ILE A 18 10.01 -6.79 4.32
CA ILE A 18 9.62 -7.62 5.44
C ILE A 18 10.90 -8.03 6.15
N ILE A 19 10.97 -7.80 7.46
CA ILE A 19 12.18 -7.96 8.27
C ILE A 19 11.91 -8.97 9.36
N THR A 20 12.80 -9.95 9.47
CA THR A 20 12.89 -10.91 10.58
C THR A 20 14.21 -10.72 11.31
N ASP A 21 14.45 -11.45 12.40
CA ASP A 21 15.74 -11.38 13.08
C ASP A 21 16.88 -11.94 12.20
N ASP A 22 16.56 -12.80 11.22
CA ASP A 22 17.55 -13.55 10.43
C ASP A 22 17.61 -13.10 8.96
N ALA A 23 16.61 -12.39 8.43
CA ALA A 23 16.52 -12.07 7.01
C ALA A 23 15.67 -10.81 6.72
N GLU A 24 15.99 -10.18 5.59
CA GLU A 24 15.17 -9.15 4.95
C GLU A 24 14.63 -9.67 3.62
N TYR A 25 13.35 -9.47 3.40
CA TYR A 25 12.66 -9.80 2.15
C TYR A 25 12.19 -8.51 1.49
N LEU A 26 12.72 -8.22 0.29
CA LEU A 26 12.33 -7.06 -0.49
C LEU A 26 11.18 -7.44 -1.44
N ASP A 27 10.03 -6.76 -1.31
CA ASP A 27 8.84 -7.00 -2.15
C ASP A 27 8.98 -6.32 -3.53
N ASN A 28 9.94 -6.78 -4.34
CA ASN A 28 10.33 -6.20 -5.63
C ASN A 28 9.98 -7.08 -6.85
N GLY A 29 9.10 -8.05 -6.71
CA GLY A 29 8.71 -8.97 -7.79
C GLY A 29 9.66 -10.15 -8.03
N THR A 30 10.87 -10.12 -7.47
CA THR A 30 11.84 -11.23 -7.56
C THR A 30 11.80 -12.13 -6.33
N MET A 31 11.07 -11.70 -5.28
CA MET A 31 10.95 -12.43 -4.03
C MET A 31 10.15 -13.73 -4.22
N ASP A 32 10.67 -14.85 -3.69
CA ASP A 32 9.88 -16.07 -3.54
C ASP A 32 8.84 -15.91 -2.41
N ALA A 33 7.67 -15.38 -2.77
CA ALA A 33 6.59 -15.11 -1.83
C ALA A 33 6.05 -16.39 -1.16
N LEU A 34 6.07 -17.53 -1.87
CA LEU A 34 5.62 -18.82 -1.31
C LEU A 34 6.61 -19.36 -0.31
N GLY A 35 7.89 -19.37 -0.64
CA GLY A 35 8.96 -19.79 0.27
C GLY A 35 9.02 -18.90 1.52
N MET A 36 8.91 -17.58 1.35
CA MET A 36 8.81 -16.66 2.48
C MET A 36 7.59 -16.96 3.36
N ALA A 37 6.40 -17.14 2.76
CA ALA A 37 5.19 -17.45 3.52
C ALA A 37 5.30 -18.77 4.29
N GLN A 38 5.93 -19.80 3.71
CA GLN A 38 6.20 -21.06 4.40
C GLN A 38 7.15 -20.87 5.58
N THR A 39 8.22 -20.12 5.40
CA THR A 39 9.18 -19.78 6.47
C THR A 39 8.48 -19.03 7.60
N LEU A 40 7.70 -18.00 7.28
CA LEU A 40 7.01 -17.18 8.29
C LEU A 40 5.90 -17.93 9.04
N ARG A 41 5.32 -18.98 8.48
CA ARG A 41 4.31 -19.81 9.18
C ARG A 41 4.88 -20.50 10.43
N THR A 42 6.14 -20.88 10.41
CA THR A 42 6.81 -21.58 11.52
C THR A 42 7.75 -20.67 12.32
N TYR A 43 7.97 -19.45 11.83
CA TYR A 43 8.86 -18.50 12.46
C TYR A 43 8.29 -17.99 13.78
N LYS A 44 9.08 -18.11 14.86
CA LYS A 44 8.67 -17.70 16.21
C LYS A 44 9.28 -16.36 16.66
N GLY A 45 10.22 -15.84 15.88
CA GLY A 45 10.86 -14.56 16.14
C GLY A 45 9.95 -13.36 15.83
N LYS A 46 10.50 -12.16 15.96
CA LYS A 46 9.81 -10.92 15.64
C LYS A 46 9.77 -10.72 14.12
N THR A 47 8.61 -10.38 13.60
CA THR A 47 8.46 -9.91 12.22
C THR A 47 8.01 -8.46 12.21
N SER A 48 8.62 -7.65 11.36
CA SER A 48 8.26 -6.26 11.14
C SER A 48 8.28 -5.94 9.64
N THR A 49 7.80 -4.76 9.28
CA THR A 49 7.91 -4.23 7.91
C THR A 49 8.51 -2.84 7.95
N SER A 50 9.27 -2.51 6.91
CA SER A 50 9.74 -1.14 6.66
C SER A 50 9.12 -0.65 5.35
N CYS A 51 8.60 0.57 5.38
CA CYS A 51 8.19 1.25 4.15
C CYS A 51 9.43 1.68 3.35
N PRO A 52 9.28 1.98 2.05
CA PRO A 52 10.29 2.65 1.27
C PRO A 52 10.70 3.97 1.92
N ASN A 53 11.96 4.33 1.83
CA ASN A 53 12.46 5.62 2.29
C ASN A 53 12.37 6.69 1.18
N VAL A 54 12.73 7.93 1.50
CA VAL A 54 12.66 9.06 0.54
C VAL A 54 13.54 8.79 -0.68
N SER A 55 14.75 8.24 -0.51
CA SER A 55 15.65 7.97 -1.65
C SER A 55 15.13 6.84 -2.55
N ASP A 56 14.37 5.87 -2.04
CA ASP A 56 13.73 4.83 -2.86
C ASP A 56 12.66 5.47 -3.77
N TRP A 57 11.90 6.44 -3.27
CA TRP A 57 10.91 7.18 -4.04
C TRP A 57 11.56 8.13 -5.05
N LEU A 58 12.62 8.85 -4.66
CA LEU A 58 13.37 9.72 -5.58
C LEU A 58 13.92 8.94 -6.77
N ALA A 59 14.49 7.75 -6.53
CA ALA A 59 14.97 6.89 -7.59
C ALA A 59 13.84 6.47 -8.56
N ALA A 60 12.63 6.24 -8.04
CA ALA A 60 11.47 5.90 -8.88
C ALA A 60 10.91 7.11 -9.66
N TYR A 61 11.17 8.33 -9.20
CA TYR A 61 10.74 9.54 -9.91
C TYR A 61 11.74 10.01 -10.96
N GLU A 62 12.97 9.51 -10.91
CA GLU A 62 14.08 9.97 -11.74
C GLU A 62 13.76 9.92 -13.24
N GLY A 63 13.98 11.04 -13.91
CA GLY A 63 13.79 11.17 -15.37
C GLY A 63 12.39 11.49 -15.83
N ALA A 64 11.35 11.34 -15.00
CA ALA A 64 9.98 11.62 -15.39
C ALA A 64 9.65 13.12 -15.38
N ASP A 65 8.82 13.59 -16.31
CA ASP A 65 8.28 14.95 -16.32
C ASP A 65 7.05 15.06 -15.42
N GLU A 66 6.25 14.00 -15.38
CA GLU A 66 5.04 13.87 -14.58
C GLU A 66 5.01 12.53 -13.86
N VAL A 67 4.81 12.57 -12.56
CA VAL A 67 4.75 11.37 -11.70
C VAL A 67 3.42 11.33 -10.98
N TYR A 68 2.81 10.15 -10.96
CA TYR A 68 1.59 9.86 -10.20
C TYR A 68 1.89 8.69 -9.26
N ALA A 69 2.14 8.99 -8.01
CA ALA A 69 2.44 8.00 -6.98
C ALA A 69 1.19 7.61 -6.19
N ILE A 70 0.88 6.33 -6.12
CA ILE A 70 -0.23 5.79 -5.34
C ILE A 70 0.34 4.99 -4.18
N THR A 71 0.07 5.38 -2.96
CA THR A 71 0.63 4.74 -1.77
C THR A 71 -0.42 3.95 -1.00
N ILE A 72 0.03 2.98 -0.22
CA ILE A 72 -0.77 2.40 0.86
C ILE A 72 -1.11 3.50 1.86
N THR A 73 -2.24 3.34 2.56
CA THR A 73 -2.71 4.33 3.55
C THR A 73 -1.61 4.78 4.52
N GLY A 74 -1.51 6.09 4.69
CA GLY A 74 -0.58 6.74 5.61
C GLY A 74 -0.79 6.38 7.08
N THR A 75 -1.99 5.90 7.45
CA THR A 75 -2.28 5.45 8.82
C THR A 75 -1.65 4.10 9.18
N LEU A 76 -1.33 3.27 8.20
CA LEU A 76 -0.69 1.97 8.39
C LEU A 76 0.79 1.97 8.05
N SER A 77 1.26 2.91 7.23
CA SER A 77 2.61 2.92 6.68
C SER A 77 3.16 4.33 6.51
N GLY A 78 4.45 4.49 6.69
CA GLY A 78 5.16 5.73 6.38
C GLY A 78 5.35 5.98 4.87
N SER A 79 4.88 5.11 3.99
CA SER A 79 5.07 5.22 2.54
C SER A 79 4.54 6.54 1.98
N TYR A 80 3.33 6.94 2.38
CA TYR A 80 2.74 8.21 1.94
C TYR A 80 3.61 9.41 2.31
N ASN A 81 4.02 9.49 3.57
CA ASN A 81 4.87 10.58 4.03
C ASN A 81 6.24 10.60 3.31
N ALA A 82 6.85 9.43 3.10
CA ALA A 82 8.11 9.33 2.38
C ALA A 82 7.97 9.74 0.90
N ALA A 83 6.88 9.34 0.24
CA ALA A 83 6.58 9.74 -1.13
C ALA A 83 6.34 11.25 -1.26
N GLN A 84 5.64 11.86 -0.30
CA GLN A 84 5.41 13.31 -0.27
C GLN A 84 6.71 14.09 -0.12
N LEU A 85 7.58 13.70 0.83
CA LEU A 85 8.90 14.33 1.01
C LEU A 85 9.76 14.20 -0.25
N ALA A 86 9.74 13.02 -0.89
CA ALA A 86 10.44 12.82 -2.15
C ALA A 86 9.86 13.69 -3.29
N ALA A 87 8.55 13.88 -3.32
CA ALA A 87 7.90 14.73 -4.32
C ALA A 87 8.30 16.21 -4.16
N GLU A 88 8.37 16.69 -2.92
CA GLU A 88 8.83 18.05 -2.61
C GLU A 88 10.29 18.25 -3.05
N GLU A 89 11.19 17.32 -2.68
CA GLU A 89 12.60 17.37 -3.04
C GLU A 89 12.77 17.28 -4.56
N TYR A 90 12.12 16.34 -5.24
CA TYR A 90 12.21 16.15 -6.67
C TYR A 90 11.78 17.39 -7.46
N GLN A 91 10.67 18.02 -7.08
CA GLN A 91 10.18 19.23 -7.75
C GLN A 91 11.04 20.47 -7.46
N GLN A 92 11.68 20.55 -6.29
CA GLN A 92 12.64 21.62 -5.98
C GLN A 92 13.91 21.50 -6.81
N GLU A 93 14.42 20.29 -7.00
CA GLU A 93 15.63 20.03 -7.79
C GLU A 93 15.38 20.05 -9.29
N ASN A 94 14.14 19.84 -9.74
CA ASN A 94 13.75 19.75 -11.14
C ASN A 94 12.59 20.73 -11.46
N PRO A 95 12.87 22.03 -11.61
CA PRO A 95 11.84 23.02 -11.91
C PRO A 95 11.06 22.68 -13.20
N GLY A 96 9.73 22.67 -13.09
CA GLY A 96 8.83 22.32 -14.21
C GLY A 96 8.37 20.87 -14.22
N LYS A 97 8.96 19.99 -13.43
CA LYS A 97 8.47 18.63 -13.21
C LYS A 97 7.35 18.61 -12.17
N ARG A 98 6.41 17.69 -12.33
CA ARG A 98 5.21 17.62 -11.48
C ARG A 98 5.07 16.24 -10.86
N VAL A 99 4.77 16.19 -9.56
CA VAL A 99 4.52 14.93 -8.83
C VAL A 99 3.20 15.04 -8.07
N PHE A 100 2.30 14.12 -8.34
CA PHE A 100 1.08 13.92 -7.58
C PHE A 100 1.20 12.67 -6.72
N VAL A 101 0.98 12.80 -5.42
CA VAL A 101 1.00 11.66 -4.48
C VAL A 101 -0.38 11.46 -3.91
N LEU A 102 -0.97 10.30 -4.20
CA LEU A 102 -2.29 9.89 -3.70
C LEU A 102 -2.13 8.91 -2.54
N ASP A 103 -2.58 9.31 -1.34
CA ASP A 103 -2.85 8.36 -0.27
C ASP A 103 -4.11 7.57 -0.64
N SER A 104 -3.97 6.27 -0.85
CA SER A 104 -5.12 5.45 -1.20
C SER A 104 -6.10 5.25 -0.05
N LEU A 105 -5.76 5.67 1.17
CA LEU A 105 -6.50 5.37 2.42
C LEU A 105 -6.86 3.89 2.54
N SER A 106 -6.11 3.02 1.85
CA SER A 106 -6.41 1.62 1.65
C SER A 106 -5.14 0.79 1.45
N THR A 107 -5.30 -0.41 0.91
CA THR A 107 -4.20 -1.33 0.58
C THR A 107 -4.48 -2.08 -0.73
N GLY A 108 -3.50 -2.83 -1.20
CA GLY A 108 -3.49 -3.83 -2.28
C GLY A 108 -4.57 -3.71 -3.39
N PRO A 109 -5.74 -4.36 -3.24
CA PRO A 109 -6.71 -4.41 -4.34
C PRO A 109 -7.24 -3.05 -4.78
N GLU A 110 -7.46 -2.13 -3.85
CA GLU A 110 -7.91 -0.78 -4.16
C GLU A 110 -6.83 0.05 -4.85
N GLN A 111 -5.56 -0.06 -4.41
CA GLN A 111 -4.44 0.56 -5.12
C GLN A 111 -4.36 0.08 -6.58
N ARG A 112 -4.68 -1.19 -6.83
CA ARG A 112 -4.73 -1.72 -8.20
C ARG A 112 -5.83 -1.05 -9.02
N LEU A 113 -7.04 -0.90 -8.49
CA LEU A 113 -8.13 -0.19 -9.18
C LEU A 113 -7.75 1.25 -9.50
N LEU A 114 -7.13 1.95 -8.54
CA LEU A 114 -6.63 3.31 -8.74
C LEU A 114 -5.57 3.38 -9.85
N ALA A 115 -4.62 2.43 -9.87
CA ALA A 115 -3.59 2.38 -10.90
C ALA A 115 -4.16 2.07 -12.30
N GLU A 116 -5.12 1.16 -12.38
CA GLU A 116 -5.80 0.84 -13.65
C GLU A 116 -6.60 2.03 -14.18
N HIS A 117 -7.31 2.74 -13.31
CA HIS A 117 -8.03 3.95 -13.69
C HIS A 117 -7.08 5.09 -14.13
N LEU A 118 -5.99 5.30 -13.39
CA LEU A 118 -4.94 6.25 -13.77
C LEU A 118 -4.40 5.96 -15.17
N ARG A 119 -4.05 4.70 -15.46
CA ARG A 119 -3.58 4.29 -16.80
C ARG A 119 -4.58 4.67 -17.89
N ASP A 120 -5.87 4.45 -17.64
CA ASP A 120 -6.92 4.73 -18.62
C ASP A 120 -7.03 6.24 -18.89
N LEU A 121 -6.93 7.07 -17.85
CA LEU A 121 -6.89 8.52 -17.99
C LEU A 121 -5.67 9.01 -18.77
N LEU A 122 -4.50 8.43 -18.50
CA LEU A 122 -3.26 8.74 -19.22
C LEU A 122 -3.36 8.33 -20.71
N ALA A 123 -3.99 7.19 -20.99
CA ALA A 123 -4.20 6.72 -22.36
C ALA A 123 -5.16 7.63 -23.16
N GLU A 124 -6.06 8.35 -22.48
CA GLU A 124 -6.93 9.37 -23.09
C GLU A 124 -6.17 10.68 -23.40
N GLY A 125 -4.93 10.82 -22.94
CA GLY A 125 -4.10 12.01 -23.17
C GLY A 125 -4.58 13.25 -22.40
N ARG A 126 -5.13 13.05 -21.21
CA ARG A 126 -5.58 14.15 -20.34
C ARG A 126 -4.39 14.90 -19.74
N GLU A 127 -4.61 16.18 -19.48
CA GLU A 127 -3.63 17.02 -18.79
C GLU A 127 -3.47 16.62 -17.31
N PHE A 128 -2.29 16.86 -16.74
CA PHE A 128 -1.91 16.47 -15.38
C PHE A 128 -2.95 16.87 -14.32
N ASP A 129 -3.39 18.11 -14.34
CA ASP A 129 -4.32 18.62 -13.33
C ASP A 129 -5.70 17.95 -13.44
N GLU A 130 -6.17 17.68 -14.66
CA GLU A 130 -7.41 16.93 -14.91
C GLU A 130 -7.31 15.49 -14.41
N VAL A 131 -6.16 14.85 -14.62
CA VAL A 131 -5.90 13.50 -14.10
C VAL A 131 -5.93 13.49 -12.56
N CYS A 132 -5.27 14.46 -11.92
CA CYS A 132 -5.27 14.58 -10.46
C CYS A 132 -6.67 14.74 -9.87
N GLU A 133 -7.48 15.65 -10.46
CA GLU A 133 -8.87 15.89 -10.03
C GLU A 133 -9.73 14.62 -10.20
N GLU A 134 -9.61 13.94 -11.34
CA GLU A 134 -10.36 12.74 -11.62
C GLU A 134 -9.97 11.58 -10.69
N MET A 135 -8.67 11.42 -10.42
CA MET A 135 -8.16 10.41 -9.47
C MET A 135 -8.73 10.66 -8.06
N LEU A 136 -8.75 11.90 -7.60
CA LEU A 136 -9.35 12.26 -6.31
C LEU A 136 -10.87 12.02 -6.29
N ARG A 137 -11.55 12.22 -7.41
CA ARG A 137 -12.99 11.94 -7.54
C ARG A 137 -13.26 10.44 -7.53
N TYR A 138 -12.51 9.67 -8.33
CA TYR A 138 -12.66 8.21 -8.43
C TYR A 138 -12.37 7.53 -7.08
N HIS A 139 -11.31 7.95 -6.40
CA HIS A 139 -10.91 7.42 -5.09
C HIS A 139 -12.03 7.49 -4.04
N LYS A 140 -12.88 8.52 -4.06
CA LYS A 140 -14.03 8.65 -3.12
C LYS A 140 -15.11 7.59 -3.33
N HIS A 141 -15.08 6.88 -4.44
CA HIS A 141 -16.07 5.86 -4.79
C HIS A 141 -15.51 4.45 -4.75
N THR A 142 -14.23 4.29 -4.42
CA THR A 142 -13.60 2.98 -4.22
C THR A 142 -13.59 2.62 -2.73
N HIS A 143 -13.74 1.33 -2.42
CA HIS A 143 -13.80 0.85 -1.05
C HIS A 143 -13.13 -0.52 -0.94
N LEU A 144 -12.27 -0.69 0.06
CA LEU A 144 -11.66 -1.96 0.38
C LEU A 144 -12.50 -2.73 1.40
N LEU A 145 -12.91 -3.93 1.05
CA LEU A 145 -13.41 -4.95 1.98
C LEU A 145 -12.36 -6.05 2.14
N PHE A 146 -12.20 -6.55 3.36
CA PHE A 146 -11.26 -7.61 3.64
C PHE A 146 -11.83 -8.67 4.57
N SER A 147 -11.31 -9.89 4.48
CA SER A 147 -11.54 -10.96 5.44
C SER A 147 -10.20 -11.49 5.94
N LEU A 148 -9.99 -11.47 7.26
CA LEU A 148 -8.77 -11.90 7.90
C LEU A 148 -9.00 -13.08 8.85
N GLU A 149 -8.21 -14.14 8.67
CA GLU A 149 -8.21 -15.30 9.57
C GLU A 149 -7.49 -15.01 10.88
N SER A 150 -6.60 -14.02 10.88
CA SER A 150 -5.84 -13.62 12.07
C SER A 150 -5.50 -12.14 12.03
N LEU A 151 -5.66 -11.50 13.15
CA LEU A 151 -5.25 -10.12 13.41
C LEU A 151 -3.93 -10.03 14.19
N ALA A 152 -3.32 -11.18 14.50
CA ALA A 152 -2.21 -11.24 15.44
C ALA A 152 -0.99 -10.42 14.99
N ASN A 153 -0.67 -10.43 13.70
CA ASN A 153 0.45 -9.66 13.16
C ASN A 153 0.14 -8.15 13.13
N LEU A 154 -1.05 -7.76 12.71
CA LEU A 154 -1.48 -6.36 12.71
C LEU A 154 -1.50 -5.79 14.13
N ALA A 155 -2.00 -6.57 15.10
CA ALA A 155 -2.02 -6.18 16.51
C ALA A 155 -0.62 -6.04 17.10
N ARG A 156 0.30 -6.99 16.82
CA ARG A 156 1.68 -6.93 17.29
C ARG A 156 2.44 -5.74 16.75
N ASN A 157 2.13 -5.32 15.53
CA ASN A 157 2.76 -4.19 14.86
C ASN A 157 2.00 -2.86 15.07
N GLY A 158 0.95 -2.83 15.90
CA GLY A 158 0.21 -1.61 16.22
C GLY A 158 -0.64 -1.04 15.08
N ARG A 159 -0.99 -1.87 14.06
CA ARG A 159 -1.76 -1.45 12.88
C ARG A 159 -3.27 -1.63 13.02
N VAL A 160 -3.74 -2.01 14.20
CA VAL A 160 -5.16 -2.07 14.52
C VAL A 160 -5.43 -1.41 15.87
N LYS A 161 -6.61 -0.86 16.03
CA LYS A 161 -7.05 -0.25 17.30
C LYS A 161 -6.96 -1.25 18.47
N PRO A 162 -6.70 -0.81 19.70
CA PRO A 162 -6.57 -1.70 20.87
C PRO A 162 -7.78 -2.63 21.05
N ALA A 163 -8.99 -2.16 20.80
CA ALA A 163 -10.21 -2.97 20.85
C ALA A 163 -10.22 -4.10 19.81
N VAL A 164 -9.69 -3.85 18.62
CA VAL A 164 -9.53 -4.84 17.53
C VAL A 164 -8.38 -5.82 17.87
N ALA A 165 -7.29 -5.32 18.44
CA ALA A 165 -6.16 -6.12 18.89
C ALA A 165 -6.56 -7.15 19.97
N ALA A 166 -7.49 -6.81 20.86
CA ALA A 166 -8.03 -7.73 21.86
C ALA A 166 -8.72 -8.95 21.24
N MET A 167 -9.32 -8.79 20.04
CA MET A 167 -9.96 -9.89 19.30
C MET A 167 -8.96 -10.84 18.64
N ALA A 168 -7.74 -10.39 18.37
CA ALA A 168 -6.70 -11.21 17.75
C ALA A 168 -6.33 -12.46 18.58
N ARG A 169 -6.68 -12.47 19.86
CA ARG A 169 -6.41 -13.59 20.79
C ARG A 169 -7.51 -14.65 20.79
N MET A 170 -8.61 -14.43 20.08
CA MET A 170 -9.75 -15.35 20.07
C MET A 170 -9.57 -16.38 18.96
N LEU A 171 -9.43 -17.64 19.35
CA LEU A 171 -9.27 -18.75 18.41
C LEU A 171 -10.53 -18.97 17.54
N GLY A 172 -10.30 -19.20 16.24
CA GLY A 172 -11.36 -19.56 15.29
C GLY A 172 -12.30 -18.42 14.90
N ILE A 173 -11.92 -17.16 15.15
CA ILE A 173 -12.66 -16.00 14.69
C ILE A 173 -12.01 -15.46 13.41
N ARG A 174 -12.82 -15.31 12.37
CA ARG A 174 -12.53 -14.51 11.18
C ARG A 174 -13.12 -13.12 11.36
N VAL A 175 -12.40 -12.13 10.92
CA VAL A 175 -12.83 -10.73 10.93
C VAL A 175 -13.10 -10.29 9.50
N ILE A 176 -14.30 -9.78 9.25
CA ILE A 176 -14.64 -9.06 8.04
C ILE A 176 -14.60 -7.57 8.37
N GLY A 177 -13.92 -6.80 7.56
CA GLY A 177 -13.74 -5.39 7.78
C GLY A 177 -13.66 -4.60 6.49
N GLN A 178 -13.46 -3.31 6.65
CA GLN A 178 -13.26 -2.36 5.57
C GLN A 178 -12.15 -1.36 5.92
N ALA A 179 -11.56 -0.74 4.90
CA ALA A 179 -10.83 0.48 5.11
C ALA A 179 -11.83 1.60 5.40
N SER A 180 -11.59 2.39 6.45
CA SER A 180 -12.41 3.56 6.77
C SER A 180 -12.04 4.75 5.88
N GLU A 181 -12.84 5.80 5.89
CA GLU A 181 -12.51 7.07 5.22
C GLU A 181 -11.22 7.71 5.75
N ALA A 182 -10.77 7.33 6.94
CA ALA A 182 -9.49 7.76 7.51
C ALA A 182 -8.33 6.80 7.19
N GLY A 183 -8.56 5.76 6.39
CA GLY A 183 -7.54 4.77 6.02
C GLY A 183 -7.19 3.78 7.12
N GLU A 184 -8.01 3.66 8.17
CA GLU A 184 -7.85 2.66 9.23
C GLU A 184 -8.57 1.35 8.89
N LEU A 185 -8.15 0.25 9.52
CA LEU A 185 -8.83 -1.03 9.38
C LEU A 185 -9.97 -1.14 10.39
N ASP A 186 -11.20 -0.97 9.94
CA ASP A 186 -12.41 -1.08 10.74
C ASP A 186 -13.06 -2.46 10.60
N VAL A 187 -13.54 -2.98 11.73
CA VAL A 187 -14.23 -4.27 11.80
C VAL A 187 -15.73 -4.07 11.57
N LEU A 188 -16.27 -4.70 10.53
CA LEU A 188 -17.69 -4.73 10.24
C LEU A 188 -18.40 -5.85 11.01
N CYS A 189 -17.86 -7.07 10.92
CA CYS A 189 -18.42 -8.20 11.64
C CYS A 189 -17.37 -9.28 11.94
N LYS A 190 -17.78 -10.23 12.79
CA LYS A 190 -16.98 -11.40 13.17
C LYS A 190 -17.76 -12.65 12.82
N THR A 191 -17.08 -13.61 12.23
CA THR A 191 -17.65 -14.92 11.95
C THR A 191 -16.88 -16.01 12.67
N ARG A 192 -17.55 -17.12 12.97
CA ARG A 192 -16.95 -18.31 13.55
C ARG A 192 -17.13 -19.44 12.57
N GLY A 193 -16.03 -20.15 12.23
CA GLY A 193 -16.08 -21.28 11.30
C GLY A 193 -15.82 -20.91 9.84
N GLU A 194 -15.93 -21.93 8.97
CA GLU A 194 -15.66 -21.85 7.52
C GLU A 194 -16.94 -21.65 6.68
N HIS A 195 -17.89 -20.90 7.15
CA HIS A 195 -19.13 -20.66 6.40
C HIS A 195 -19.27 -19.22 5.99
#